data_0fd441ddef4f0dd1f2915fbbde76874c
#
_entry.id   0fd441ddef4f0dd1f2915fbbde76874c
#
_cell.length_a   1.000
_cell.length_b   1.000
_cell.length_c   1.000
_cell.angle_alpha   90.00
_cell.angle_beta   90.00
_cell.angle_gamma   90.00
#
_symmetry.space_group_name_H-M   'P 1'
#
loop_
_entity.id
_entity.type
_entity.pdbx_description
1 polymer ?
#
loop_
_entity_poly.entity_id
_entity_poly.type
_entity_poly.pdbx_seq_one_letter_code
_entity_poly.pdbx_strand_id
1 'polypeptide(L)'
;MVSAEDNDTYEKMEADVVALGKEIERLERQAAIDRELDQPTAAPLVSRPTTAAVQRQGRASDEYRNAFWGMIRNRAAGPAVMNALQIGTDSEGGYLVPDEYERTLVQGLEEENVLRSLCTVIQTSSGDRKIPIVATHGTASWVDEEGTIPESDDVFGQISIGAHKVATMIKVSDELLQDSVFDIENYISAEFARRIGAAEEEAFITGDGSGKPTGLLHATNGAGIGVTTAGNAVTADEVIDLVHSIKSVYRKKAVFLMNDSTIKAIRKLKSIEGQYLWQPGLKEGQPDTLLNYRIVTSPYMPEVAAGNKVILFGDFKSYWIADRQGRSFQRLNELFAVTGQVGFRATQRVDGRLVLPEAMKCLAVKGA
;
A
#
# COMPACT_ATOMS: atom_id res chain seq x y z
N MET A 1 -106.04 -11.06 11.02
CA MET A 1 -105.80 -10.55 9.68
C MET A 1 -104.81 -9.40 9.89
N VAL A 2 -103.59 -9.60 9.44
CA VAL A 2 -102.56 -8.53 9.49
C VAL A 2 -102.98 -7.50 8.42
N SER A 3 -103.01 -6.22 8.75
CA SER A 3 -103.40 -5.18 7.79
C SER A 3 -102.35 -5.04 6.66
N ALA A 4 -102.72 -4.55 5.50
CA ALA A 4 -101.76 -4.35 4.40
C ALA A 4 -100.66 -3.36 4.78
N GLU A 5 -100.94 -2.40 5.64
CA GLU A 5 -99.92 -1.42 6.19
C GLU A 5 -98.88 -2.09 7.12
N ASP A 6 -99.31 -3.10 7.88
CA ASP A 6 -98.37 -3.87 8.73
C ASP A 6 -97.41 -4.74 7.89
N ASN A 7 -97.88 -5.22 6.75
CA ASN A 7 -97.10 -6.05 5.83
C ASN A 7 -96.01 -5.20 5.13
N ASP A 8 -96.39 -3.98 4.67
CA ASP A 8 -95.46 -3.03 4.04
C ASP A 8 -94.38 -2.56 5.03
N THR A 9 -94.80 -2.38 6.31
CA THR A 9 -93.84 -2.05 7.36
C THR A 9 -92.86 -3.21 7.68
N TYR A 10 -93.41 -4.44 7.65
CA TYR A 10 -92.60 -5.63 7.85
C TYR A 10 -91.56 -5.84 6.72
N GLU A 11 -91.99 -5.69 5.47
CA GLU A 11 -91.09 -5.80 4.32
C GLU A 11 -89.98 -4.75 4.32
N LYS A 12 -90.29 -3.50 4.76
CA LYS A 12 -89.27 -2.45 4.93
C LYS A 12 -88.27 -2.78 6.02
N MET A 13 -88.80 -3.27 7.18
CA MET A 13 -87.85 -3.67 8.27
C MET A 13 -87.04 -4.87 7.86
N GLU A 14 -87.51 -5.80 7.11
CA GLU A 14 -86.75 -6.95 6.60
C GLU A 14 -85.67 -6.48 5.60
N ALA A 15 -86.04 -5.56 4.71
CA ALA A 15 -85.06 -4.96 3.80
C ALA A 15 -83.98 -4.18 4.53
N ASP A 16 -84.32 -3.42 5.59
CA ASP A 16 -83.39 -2.68 6.40
C ASP A 16 -82.47 -3.63 7.19
N VAL A 17 -82.97 -4.72 7.72
CA VAL A 17 -82.21 -5.76 8.40
C VAL A 17 -81.13 -6.39 7.47
N VAL A 18 -81.62 -6.73 6.24
CA VAL A 18 -80.72 -7.29 5.20
C VAL A 18 -79.66 -6.26 4.77
N ALA A 19 -79.98 -4.97 4.65
CA ALA A 19 -79.07 -3.92 4.31
C ALA A 19 -78.03 -3.70 5.42
N LEU A 20 -78.49 -3.64 6.68
CA LEU A 20 -77.64 -3.54 7.84
C LEU A 20 -76.68 -4.76 8.00
N GLY A 21 -77.19 -5.98 7.71
CA GLY A 21 -76.38 -7.21 7.70
C GLY A 21 -75.23 -7.12 6.69
N LYS A 22 -75.52 -6.64 5.48
CA LYS A 22 -74.46 -6.43 4.46
C LYS A 22 -73.43 -5.35 4.84
N GLU A 23 -73.87 -4.33 5.52
CA GLU A 23 -72.99 -3.26 5.99
C GLU A 23 -72.10 -3.73 7.15
N ILE A 24 -72.66 -4.52 8.05
CA ILE A 24 -71.85 -5.17 9.12
C ILE A 24 -70.80 -6.09 8.50
N GLU A 25 -71.10 -6.95 7.56
CA GLU A 25 -70.11 -7.79 6.88
C GLU A 25 -69.07 -7.00 6.14
N ARG A 26 -69.41 -5.85 5.56
CA ARG A 26 -68.46 -4.97 4.90
C ARG A 26 -67.49 -4.36 5.92
N LEU A 27 -67.99 -3.84 7.04
CA LEU A 27 -67.24 -3.24 8.10
C LEU A 27 -66.33 -4.27 8.82
N GLU A 28 -66.83 -5.49 9.05
CA GLU A 28 -66.05 -6.58 9.62
C GLU A 28 -64.89 -6.98 8.69
N ARG A 29 -65.14 -7.03 7.39
CA ARG A 29 -64.14 -7.34 6.37
C ARG A 29 -63.10 -6.21 6.29
N GLN A 30 -63.52 -4.95 6.38
CA GLN A 30 -62.60 -3.81 6.43
C GLN A 30 -61.79 -3.81 7.70
N ALA A 31 -62.36 -4.07 8.86
CA ALA A 31 -61.66 -4.19 10.13
C ALA A 31 -60.64 -5.36 10.14
N ALA A 32 -60.96 -6.46 9.44
CA ALA A 32 -59.99 -7.55 9.27
C ALA A 32 -58.79 -7.14 8.40
N ILE A 33 -59.05 -6.42 7.31
CA ILE A 33 -57.97 -5.90 6.44
C ILE A 33 -57.14 -4.85 7.19
N ASP A 34 -57.77 -3.95 7.93
CA ASP A 34 -57.07 -2.94 8.71
C ASP A 34 -56.19 -3.60 9.79
N ARG A 35 -56.65 -4.67 10.45
CA ARG A 35 -55.83 -5.44 11.38
C ARG A 35 -54.64 -6.14 10.73
N GLU A 36 -54.80 -6.58 9.47
CA GLU A 36 -53.73 -7.20 8.70
C GLU A 36 -52.69 -6.16 8.21
N LEU A 37 -53.16 -4.95 7.88
CA LEU A 37 -52.31 -3.81 7.50
C LEU A 37 -51.59 -3.17 8.69
N ASP A 38 -52.21 -3.20 9.87
CA ASP A 38 -51.57 -2.71 11.11
C ASP A 38 -50.51 -3.69 11.69
N GLN A 39 -50.46 -4.91 11.20
CA GLN A 39 -49.37 -5.78 11.52
C GLN A 39 -48.12 -5.29 10.78
N PRO A 40 -47.02 -4.91 11.50
CA PRO A 40 -45.81 -4.47 10.86
C PRO A 40 -45.28 -5.60 9.97
N THR A 41 -45.34 -5.43 8.66
CA THR A 41 -44.85 -6.35 7.65
C THR A 41 -43.31 -6.44 7.65
N ALA A 42 -42.64 -5.56 8.36
CA ALA A 42 -41.20 -5.65 8.67
C ALA A 42 -41.08 -5.80 10.18
N ALA A 43 -40.62 -6.96 10.65
CA ALA A 43 -39.96 -6.99 11.96
C ALA A 43 -38.90 -5.87 11.97
N PRO A 44 -38.96 -4.92 12.91
CA PRO A 44 -37.88 -3.95 12.97
C PRO A 44 -36.60 -4.75 13.05
N LEU A 45 -35.61 -4.45 12.18
CA LEU A 45 -34.24 -4.94 12.27
C LEU A 45 -33.64 -4.45 13.59
N VAL A 46 -34.17 -4.92 14.71
CA VAL A 46 -33.67 -4.68 16.08
C VAL A 46 -32.48 -5.62 16.36
N SER A 47 -32.24 -6.61 15.55
CA SER A 47 -30.90 -7.13 15.43
C SER A 47 -30.11 -6.05 14.65
N ARG A 48 -29.43 -5.14 15.37
CA ARG A 48 -28.09 -4.76 14.90
C ARG A 48 -27.54 -6.04 14.29
N PRO A 49 -27.01 -6.02 13.04
CA PRO A 49 -26.22 -7.15 12.61
C PRO A 49 -25.25 -7.34 13.75
N THR A 50 -25.48 -8.33 14.58
CA THR A 50 -24.42 -8.89 15.37
C THR A 50 -23.50 -9.21 14.22
N THR A 51 -22.47 -8.40 14.05
CA THR A 51 -21.27 -8.82 13.34
C THR A 51 -21.05 -10.14 14.02
N ALA A 52 -21.55 -11.22 13.42
CA ALA A 52 -21.12 -12.56 13.75
C ALA A 52 -19.62 -12.37 13.67
N ALA A 53 -18.97 -12.35 14.83
CA ALA A 53 -17.56 -12.09 14.91
C ALA A 53 -17.01 -13.06 13.88
N VAL A 54 -16.60 -12.53 12.74
CA VAL A 54 -16.05 -13.36 11.66
C VAL A 54 -14.98 -14.09 12.40
N GLN A 55 -15.20 -15.40 12.65
CA GLN A 55 -14.22 -16.21 13.38
C GLN A 55 -12.99 -16.17 12.51
N ARG A 56 -12.13 -15.22 12.83
CA ARG A 56 -10.85 -15.06 12.18
C ARG A 56 -10.09 -16.33 12.43
N GLN A 57 -9.81 -17.10 11.39
CA GLN A 57 -9.13 -18.39 11.48
C GLN A 57 -7.65 -18.22 11.19
N GLY A 58 -6.83 -19.11 11.72
CA GLY A 58 -5.39 -19.10 11.50
C GLY A 58 -4.69 -17.90 12.16
N ARG A 59 -3.75 -17.26 11.46
CA ARG A 59 -2.94 -16.13 11.96
C ARG A 59 -3.76 -14.86 12.25
N ALA A 60 -4.96 -14.76 11.70
CA ALA A 60 -5.88 -13.66 11.94
C ALA A 60 -6.72 -13.84 13.23
N SER A 61 -6.62 -14.98 13.93
CA SER A 61 -7.39 -15.26 15.15
C SER A 61 -6.82 -14.48 16.35
N ASP A 62 -7.71 -14.06 17.25
CA ASP A 62 -7.31 -13.43 18.51
C ASP A 62 -6.51 -14.38 19.40
N GLU A 63 -6.79 -15.70 19.31
CA GLU A 63 -6.01 -16.73 20.03
C GLU A 63 -4.56 -16.76 19.56
N TYR A 64 -4.32 -16.73 18.24
CA TYR A 64 -2.96 -16.68 17.69
C TYR A 64 -2.24 -15.39 18.10
N ARG A 65 -2.91 -14.25 18.05
CA ARG A 65 -2.36 -12.95 18.46
C ARG A 65 -1.96 -12.96 19.94
N ASN A 66 -2.86 -13.41 20.82
CA ASN A 66 -2.61 -13.47 22.25
C ASN A 66 -1.50 -14.47 22.60
N ALA A 67 -1.46 -15.62 21.91
CA ALA A 67 -0.40 -16.60 22.06
C ALA A 67 0.95 -16.06 21.60
N PHE A 68 1.00 -15.36 20.48
CA PHE A 68 2.20 -14.72 19.93
C PHE A 68 2.77 -13.67 20.89
N TRP A 69 1.95 -12.72 21.35
CA TRP A 69 2.39 -11.70 22.30
C TRP A 69 2.65 -12.25 23.70
N GLY A 70 1.91 -13.27 24.13
CA GLY A 70 2.18 -13.99 25.36
C GLY A 70 3.57 -14.66 25.34
N MET A 71 3.94 -15.26 24.23
CA MET A 71 5.27 -15.85 24.03
C MET A 71 6.36 -14.77 24.00
N ILE A 72 6.08 -13.62 23.41
CA ILE A 72 7.04 -12.50 23.35
C ILE A 72 7.32 -11.95 24.76
N ARG A 73 6.29 -11.82 25.62
CA ARG A 73 6.43 -11.33 26.99
C ARG A 73 6.98 -12.38 27.96
N ASN A 74 6.59 -13.66 27.84
CA ASN A 74 6.94 -14.70 28.78
C ASN A 74 8.02 -15.65 28.24
N ARG A 75 8.98 -16.01 29.09
CA ARG A 75 10.03 -17.01 28.78
C ARG A 75 9.52 -18.45 28.58
N ALA A 76 8.42 -18.80 29.19
CA ALA A 76 7.85 -20.14 29.13
C ALA A 76 6.49 -20.10 28.43
N ALA A 77 6.47 -20.50 27.16
CA ALA A 77 5.22 -20.78 26.47
C ALA A 77 4.68 -22.14 26.96
N GLY A 78 3.51 -22.12 27.62
CA GLY A 78 2.82 -23.36 27.95
C GLY A 78 2.40 -24.13 26.69
N PRO A 79 2.09 -25.46 26.82
CA PRO A 79 1.72 -26.28 25.66
C PRO A 79 0.57 -25.72 24.82
N ALA A 80 -0.38 -25.04 25.45
CA ALA A 80 -1.50 -24.39 24.74
C ALA A 80 -1.05 -23.26 23.83
N VAL A 81 -0.09 -22.45 24.25
CA VAL A 81 0.50 -21.37 23.47
C VAL A 81 1.29 -21.90 22.28
N MET A 82 2.06 -22.97 22.53
CA MET A 82 2.81 -23.62 21.45
C MET A 82 1.90 -24.25 20.40
N ASN A 83 0.79 -24.86 20.78
CA ASN A 83 -0.18 -25.44 19.86
C ASN A 83 -0.87 -24.34 19.01
N ALA A 84 -1.22 -23.21 19.61
CA ALA A 84 -1.82 -22.10 18.90
C ALA A 84 -0.86 -21.48 17.84
N LEU A 85 0.45 -21.54 18.10
CA LEU A 85 1.48 -20.97 17.23
C LEU A 85 1.95 -21.93 16.11
N GLN A 86 1.59 -23.23 16.16
CA GLN A 86 2.00 -24.20 15.14
C GLN A 86 1.55 -23.86 13.72
N ILE A 87 0.44 -23.12 13.56
CA ILE A 87 -0.10 -22.71 12.26
C ILE A 87 0.81 -21.70 11.56
N GLY A 88 1.65 -20.98 12.30
CA GLY A 88 2.50 -19.91 11.79
C GLY A 88 4.00 -20.16 11.97
N THR A 89 4.47 -21.41 11.97
CA THR A 89 5.89 -21.73 12.08
C THR A 89 6.57 -21.58 10.71
N ASP A 90 7.61 -20.76 10.62
CA ASP A 90 8.44 -20.62 9.42
C ASP A 90 9.48 -21.76 9.35
N SER A 91 9.97 -22.05 8.14
CA SER A 91 11.03 -23.04 7.86
C SER A 91 12.34 -22.77 8.60
N GLU A 92 12.55 -21.54 9.08
CA GLU A 92 13.72 -21.11 9.84
C GLU A 92 13.50 -21.17 11.38
N GLY A 93 12.37 -21.74 11.84
CA GLY A 93 12.06 -21.90 13.28
C GLY A 93 11.57 -20.63 13.97
N GLY A 94 11.20 -19.58 13.22
CA GLY A 94 10.52 -18.38 13.71
C GLY A 94 9.01 -18.53 13.65
N TYR A 95 8.29 -17.71 14.41
CA TYR A 95 6.84 -17.64 14.31
C TYR A 95 6.46 -16.50 13.35
N LEU A 96 5.51 -16.79 12.45
CA LEU A 96 4.98 -15.77 11.56
C LEU A 96 4.19 -14.73 12.34
N VAL A 97 4.26 -13.50 11.88
CA VAL A 97 3.58 -12.37 12.51
C VAL A 97 2.07 -12.50 12.36
N PRO A 98 1.25 -12.17 13.38
CA PRO A 98 -0.20 -12.07 13.22
C PRO A 98 -0.59 -11.11 12.11
N ASP A 99 -1.64 -11.41 11.35
CA ASP A 99 -2.04 -10.64 10.16
C ASP A 99 -2.37 -9.16 10.49
N GLU A 100 -2.89 -8.90 11.68
CA GLU A 100 -3.20 -7.54 12.14
C GLU A 100 -1.92 -6.72 12.39
N TYR A 101 -0.93 -7.34 13.01
CA TYR A 101 0.37 -6.73 13.24
C TYR A 101 1.16 -6.57 11.93
N GLU A 102 1.04 -7.52 11.01
CA GLU A 102 1.63 -7.40 9.68
C GLU A 102 1.10 -6.16 8.93
N ARG A 103 -0.20 -5.86 9.05
CA ARG A 103 -0.79 -4.63 8.48
C ARG A 103 -0.20 -3.37 9.11
N THR A 104 -0.09 -3.33 10.43
CA THR A 104 0.51 -2.19 11.14
C THR A 104 1.96 -1.99 10.74
N LEU A 105 2.73 -3.07 10.60
CA LEU A 105 4.11 -3.00 10.13
C LEU A 105 4.20 -2.51 8.67
N VAL A 106 3.33 -3.00 7.78
CA VAL A 106 3.27 -2.53 6.38
C VAL A 106 2.94 -1.06 6.32
N GLN A 107 1.96 -0.60 7.10
CA GLN A 107 1.61 0.82 7.17
C GLN A 107 2.79 1.65 7.68
N GLY A 108 3.47 1.22 8.74
CA GLY A 108 4.67 1.89 9.23
C GLY A 108 5.81 1.90 8.20
N LEU A 109 5.97 0.82 7.42
CA LEU A 109 6.94 0.79 6.31
C LEU A 109 6.58 1.76 5.19
N GLU A 110 5.30 1.94 4.88
CA GLU A 110 4.84 2.92 3.87
C GLU A 110 5.03 4.36 4.34
N GLU A 111 4.90 4.62 5.64
CA GLU A 111 5.14 5.93 6.25
C GLU A 111 6.63 6.29 6.27
N GLU A 112 7.49 5.33 6.59
CA GLU A 112 8.95 5.53 6.67
C GLU A 112 9.66 5.44 5.31
N ASN A 113 9.09 4.69 4.35
CA ASN A 113 9.68 4.45 3.04
C ASN A 113 8.88 5.14 1.94
N VAL A 114 9.38 6.27 1.50
CA VAL A 114 8.75 7.10 0.47
C VAL A 114 8.54 6.34 -0.84
N LEU A 115 9.49 5.48 -1.24
CA LEU A 115 9.41 4.73 -2.50
C LEU A 115 8.27 3.70 -2.50
N ARG A 116 7.92 3.10 -1.36
CA ARG A 116 6.77 2.18 -1.29
C ARG A 116 5.45 2.86 -1.64
N SER A 117 5.29 4.14 -1.30
CA SER A 117 4.10 4.92 -1.65
C SER A 117 4.04 5.32 -3.14
N LEU A 118 5.20 5.45 -3.79
CA LEU A 118 5.31 5.89 -5.18
C LEU A 118 5.33 4.73 -6.17
N CYS A 119 5.97 3.61 -5.81
CA CYS A 119 6.23 2.45 -6.67
C CYS A 119 5.05 1.47 -6.72
N THR A 120 5.17 0.44 -7.52
CA THR A 120 4.20 -0.67 -7.56
C THR A 120 4.67 -1.79 -6.65
N VAL A 121 3.92 -2.07 -5.58
CA VAL A 121 4.19 -3.16 -4.66
C VAL A 121 3.41 -4.40 -5.08
N ILE A 122 4.10 -5.53 -5.26
CA ILE A 122 3.50 -6.83 -5.58
C ILE A 122 3.86 -7.85 -4.52
N GLN A 123 2.94 -8.76 -4.23
CA GLN A 123 3.20 -9.88 -3.32
C GLN A 123 3.57 -11.13 -4.11
N THR A 124 4.59 -11.85 -3.66
CA THR A 124 5.05 -13.10 -4.24
C THR A 124 5.07 -14.20 -3.17
N SER A 125 4.63 -15.42 -3.52
CA SER A 125 4.58 -16.55 -2.58
C SER A 125 5.85 -17.40 -2.60
N SER A 126 6.34 -17.78 -3.79
CA SER A 126 7.52 -18.64 -3.92
C SER A 126 8.19 -18.46 -5.28
N GLY A 127 9.50 -18.77 -5.34
CA GLY A 127 10.29 -18.71 -6.57
C GLY A 127 10.56 -17.31 -7.12
N ASP A 128 11.38 -17.20 -8.13
CA ASP A 128 11.61 -15.95 -8.83
C ASP A 128 10.47 -15.69 -9.81
N ARG A 129 9.88 -14.48 -9.72
CA ARG A 129 8.83 -14.08 -10.62
C ARG A 129 9.43 -13.50 -11.90
N LYS A 130 9.17 -14.17 -12.99
CA LYS A 130 9.58 -13.72 -14.31
C LYS A 130 8.48 -12.87 -14.90
N ILE A 131 8.82 -11.62 -15.22
CA ILE A 131 7.88 -10.66 -15.81
C ILE A 131 8.27 -10.48 -17.27
N PRO A 132 7.39 -10.86 -18.22
CA PRO A 132 7.62 -10.56 -19.62
C PRO A 132 7.47 -9.04 -19.82
N ILE A 133 8.42 -8.46 -20.50
CA ILE A 133 8.39 -7.05 -20.92
C ILE A 133 8.56 -6.99 -22.44
N VAL A 134 7.93 -6.01 -23.06
CA VAL A 134 8.21 -5.71 -24.46
C VAL A 134 9.46 -4.85 -24.51
N ALA A 135 10.55 -5.41 -24.98
CA ALA A 135 11.84 -4.73 -25.08
C ALA A 135 11.84 -3.74 -26.24
N THR A 136 11.18 -4.08 -27.35
CA THR A 136 11.05 -3.22 -28.53
C THR A 136 9.67 -3.42 -29.12
N HIS A 137 8.97 -2.33 -29.40
CA HIS A 137 7.69 -2.36 -30.09
C HIS A 137 7.92 -2.36 -31.61
N GLY A 138 7.16 -3.17 -32.32
CA GLY A 138 7.06 -3.11 -33.76
C GLY A 138 6.53 -1.73 -34.21
N THR A 139 6.85 -1.37 -35.43
CA THR A 139 6.43 -0.12 -36.05
C THR A 139 5.43 -0.36 -37.18
N ALA A 140 4.38 0.47 -37.24
CA ALA A 140 3.51 0.51 -38.41
C ALA A 140 4.10 1.45 -39.46
N SER A 141 4.07 1.03 -40.73
CA SER A 141 4.49 1.87 -41.84
C SER A 141 3.35 2.05 -42.86
N TRP A 142 3.34 3.20 -43.49
CA TRP A 142 2.43 3.46 -44.59
C TRP A 142 2.94 2.68 -45.82
N VAL A 143 2.05 1.98 -46.49
CA VAL A 143 2.37 1.17 -47.67
C VAL A 143 1.43 1.61 -48.79
N ASP A 144 1.97 1.72 -50.00
CA ASP A 144 1.19 2.01 -51.22
C ASP A 144 0.28 0.82 -51.56
N GLU A 145 -0.73 1.04 -52.41
CA GLU A 145 -1.82 0.10 -52.71
C GLU A 145 -1.35 -1.29 -53.21
N GLU A 146 -0.15 -1.38 -53.78
CA GLU A 146 0.49 -2.65 -54.22
C GLU A 146 1.86 -2.88 -53.55
N GLY A 147 2.16 -2.13 -52.48
CA GLY A 147 3.44 -2.20 -51.78
C GLY A 147 3.57 -3.41 -50.86
N THR A 148 4.78 -3.90 -50.67
CA THR A 148 5.08 -4.97 -49.72
C THR A 148 4.98 -4.46 -48.29
N ILE A 149 4.16 -5.12 -47.45
CA ILE A 149 4.05 -4.80 -46.04
C ILE A 149 5.33 -5.21 -45.33
N PRO A 150 6.12 -4.29 -44.72
CA PRO A 150 7.31 -4.69 -43.98
C PRO A 150 6.91 -5.40 -42.67
N GLU A 151 7.51 -6.52 -42.41
CA GLU A 151 7.35 -7.24 -41.15
C GLU A 151 8.06 -6.47 -40.04
N SER A 152 7.39 -6.32 -38.92
CA SER A 152 7.93 -5.68 -37.74
C SER A 152 7.43 -6.41 -36.50
N ASP A 153 8.34 -7.12 -35.83
CA ASP A 153 8.04 -7.94 -34.66
C ASP A 153 8.33 -7.22 -33.36
N ASP A 154 7.50 -7.50 -32.34
CA ASP A 154 7.79 -7.11 -30.97
C ASP A 154 8.85 -8.03 -30.35
N VAL A 155 9.89 -7.45 -29.79
CA VAL A 155 10.90 -8.22 -29.07
C VAL A 155 10.52 -8.28 -27.60
N PHE A 156 10.29 -9.49 -27.09
CA PHE A 156 9.98 -9.72 -25.69
C PHE A 156 11.26 -9.97 -24.89
N GLY A 157 11.44 -9.18 -23.85
CA GLY A 157 12.44 -9.41 -22.81
C GLY A 157 11.80 -10.05 -21.57
N GLN A 158 12.63 -10.52 -20.66
CA GLN A 158 12.18 -11.08 -19.40
C GLN A 158 12.99 -10.47 -18.25
N ILE A 159 12.30 -9.91 -17.27
CA ILE A 159 12.89 -9.46 -16.02
C ILE A 159 12.53 -10.46 -14.93
N SER A 160 13.53 -10.98 -14.22
CA SER A 160 13.31 -11.80 -13.04
C SER A 160 13.41 -10.94 -11.80
N ILE A 161 12.41 -11.06 -10.92
CA ILE A 161 12.41 -10.45 -9.59
C ILE A 161 12.52 -11.59 -8.58
N GLY A 162 13.60 -11.53 -7.78
CA GLY A 162 13.92 -12.52 -6.77
C GLY A 162 13.39 -12.17 -5.37
N ALA A 163 14.16 -12.47 -4.35
CA ALA A 163 13.90 -12.06 -2.97
C ALA A 163 15.19 -12.02 -2.17
N HIS A 164 15.60 -10.86 -1.75
CA HIS A 164 16.74 -10.65 -0.87
C HIS A 164 16.26 -10.54 0.58
N LYS A 165 17.01 -11.13 1.50
CA LYS A 165 16.68 -11.15 2.93
C LYS A 165 17.19 -9.88 3.59
N VAL A 166 16.29 -9.09 4.16
CA VAL A 166 16.62 -8.02 5.10
C VAL A 166 16.29 -8.49 6.51
N ALA A 167 17.18 -8.26 7.46
CA ALA A 167 17.02 -8.66 8.85
C ALA A 167 17.50 -7.58 9.79
N THR A 168 16.82 -7.44 10.91
CA THR A 168 17.24 -6.54 11.99
C THR A 168 17.03 -7.20 13.35
N MET A 169 17.76 -6.74 14.34
CA MET A 169 17.67 -7.22 15.72
C MET A 169 17.56 -6.05 16.68
N ILE A 170 16.63 -6.12 17.61
CA ILE A 170 16.43 -5.19 18.71
C ILE A 170 16.72 -5.92 20.01
N LYS A 171 17.41 -5.27 20.94
CA LYS A 171 17.65 -5.74 22.29
C LYS A 171 16.81 -4.95 23.27
N VAL A 172 16.14 -5.62 24.17
CA VAL A 172 15.29 -5.02 25.21
C VAL A 172 15.69 -5.63 26.54
N SER A 173 15.75 -4.86 27.63
CA SER A 173 16.04 -5.38 28.95
C SER A 173 14.87 -6.22 29.48
N ASP A 174 15.17 -7.25 30.25
CA ASP A 174 14.15 -8.08 30.91
C ASP A 174 13.24 -7.25 31.84
N GLU A 175 13.77 -6.22 32.49
CA GLU A 175 13.02 -5.32 33.36
C GLU A 175 11.96 -4.55 32.57
N LEU A 176 12.33 -4.01 31.39
CA LEU A 176 11.40 -3.29 30.53
C LEU A 176 10.28 -4.18 29.99
N LEU A 177 10.59 -5.46 29.74
CA LEU A 177 9.60 -6.47 29.30
C LEU A 177 8.58 -6.80 30.40
N GLN A 178 8.97 -6.71 31.67
CA GLN A 178 8.12 -6.99 32.82
C GLN A 178 7.28 -5.76 33.23
N ASP A 179 7.69 -4.57 32.85
CA ASP A 179 6.96 -3.34 33.13
C ASP A 179 5.68 -3.26 32.26
N SER A 180 4.53 -3.37 32.92
CA SER A 180 3.23 -3.37 32.26
C SER A 180 2.81 -2.01 31.68
N VAL A 181 3.49 -0.93 32.05
CA VAL A 181 3.20 0.45 31.60
C VAL A 181 3.77 0.67 30.20
N PHE A 182 4.80 -0.09 29.81
CA PHE A 182 5.46 0.06 28.53
C PHE A 182 4.76 -0.77 27.44
N ASP A 183 4.25 -0.07 26.41
CA ASP A 183 3.66 -0.73 25.22
C ASP A 183 4.76 -1.22 24.27
N ILE A 184 5.25 -2.42 24.58
CA ILE A 184 6.35 -3.03 23.83
C ILE A 184 5.95 -3.42 22.41
N GLU A 185 4.65 -3.69 22.17
CA GLU A 185 4.16 -4.10 20.86
C GLU A 185 4.31 -2.96 19.86
N ASN A 186 3.82 -1.78 20.23
CA ASN A 186 3.94 -0.59 19.39
C ASN A 186 5.39 -0.13 19.24
N TYR A 187 6.19 -0.20 20.31
CA TYR A 187 7.61 0.15 20.24
C TYR A 187 8.40 -0.74 19.26
N ILE A 188 8.25 -2.06 19.38
CA ILE A 188 8.94 -3.02 18.51
C ILE A 188 8.48 -2.85 17.06
N SER A 189 7.17 -2.63 16.85
CA SER A 189 6.59 -2.39 15.54
C SER A 189 7.19 -1.17 14.86
N ALA A 190 7.15 -0.04 15.54
CA ALA A 190 7.67 1.22 15.01
C ALA A 190 9.18 1.14 14.74
N GLU A 191 9.94 0.53 15.66
CA GLU A 191 11.39 0.44 15.49
C GLU A 191 11.78 -0.54 14.36
N PHE A 192 11.04 -1.62 14.15
CA PHE A 192 11.26 -2.50 12.99
C PHE A 192 10.87 -1.83 11.68
N ALA A 193 9.73 -1.14 11.63
CA ALA A 193 9.32 -0.36 10.46
C ALA A 193 10.39 0.66 10.09
N ARG A 194 10.87 1.42 11.05
CA ARG A 194 11.91 2.43 10.86
C ARG A 194 13.22 1.83 10.32
N ARG A 195 13.74 0.75 10.93
CA ARG A 195 15.01 0.15 10.53
C ARG A 195 14.94 -0.57 9.19
N ILE A 196 13.88 -1.34 8.98
CA ILE A 196 13.69 -2.08 7.72
C ILE A 196 13.36 -1.09 6.61
N GLY A 197 12.47 -0.11 6.84
CA GLY A 197 12.11 0.92 5.88
C GLY A 197 13.30 1.72 5.40
N ALA A 198 14.19 2.14 6.32
CA ALA A 198 15.43 2.84 6.01
C ALA A 198 16.36 2.00 5.13
N ALA A 199 16.59 0.74 5.50
CA ALA A 199 17.46 -0.17 4.74
C ALA A 199 16.91 -0.49 3.35
N GLU A 200 15.58 -0.64 3.23
CA GLU A 200 14.92 -0.86 1.95
C GLU A 200 14.99 0.35 1.04
N GLU A 201 14.69 1.54 1.57
CA GLU A 201 14.74 2.78 0.78
C GLU A 201 16.14 3.05 0.25
N GLU A 202 17.17 2.89 1.08
CA GLU A 202 18.55 2.96 0.65
C GLU A 202 18.83 1.97 -0.49
N ALA A 203 18.42 0.71 -0.33
CA ALA A 203 18.64 -0.33 -1.32
C ALA A 203 17.85 -0.08 -2.62
N PHE A 204 16.61 0.43 -2.56
CA PHE A 204 15.83 0.76 -3.75
C PHE A 204 16.39 1.96 -4.51
N ILE A 205 17.13 2.85 -3.87
CA ILE A 205 17.79 3.98 -4.54
C ILE A 205 19.17 3.58 -5.07
N THR A 206 20.04 3.05 -4.22
CA THR A 206 21.46 2.86 -4.50
C THR A 206 21.92 1.40 -4.63
N GLY A 207 21.01 0.44 -4.48
CA GLY A 207 21.33 -0.97 -4.46
C GLY A 207 22.01 -1.47 -5.74
N ASP A 208 22.98 -2.38 -5.58
CA ASP A 208 23.76 -2.95 -6.68
C ASP A 208 23.21 -4.27 -7.23
N GLY A 209 22.11 -4.78 -6.65
CA GLY A 209 21.50 -6.05 -7.05
C GLY A 209 22.24 -7.30 -6.56
N SER A 210 23.30 -7.14 -5.74
CA SER A 210 24.05 -8.26 -5.17
C SER A 210 23.71 -8.42 -3.69
N GLY A 211 22.90 -9.44 -3.35
CA GLY A 211 22.42 -9.63 -1.98
C GLY A 211 21.39 -8.60 -1.50
N LYS A 212 21.07 -7.62 -2.32
CA LYS A 212 20.08 -6.56 -2.08
C LYS A 212 19.38 -6.17 -3.38
N PRO A 213 18.24 -5.46 -3.33
CA PRO A 213 17.50 -5.02 -4.51
C PRO A 213 18.36 -4.23 -5.50
N THR A 214 17.96 -4.24 -6.77
CA THR A 214 18.58 -3.37 -7.78
C THR A 214 17.98 -1.97 -7.68
N GLY A 215 18.81 -1.01 -7.31
CA GLY A 215 18.40 0.37 -7.08
C GLY A 215 18.09 1.15 -8.36
N LEU A 216 17.34 2.22 -8.20
CA LEU A 216 16.99 3.17 -9.27
C LEU A 216 18.20 3.85 -9.89
N LEU A 217 19.28 4.07 -9.13
CA LEU A 217 20.52 4.69 -9.59
C LEU A 217 21.53 3.70 -10.16
N HIS A 218 21.19 2.40 -10.19
CA HIS A 218 22.10 1.37 -10.72
C HIS A 218 22.58 1.71 -12.15
N ALA A 219 23.84 1.42 -12.44
CA ALA A 219 24.48 1.88 -13.67
C ALA A 219 23.81 1.37 -14.95
N THR A 220 23.46 0.08 -14.99
CA THR A 220 22.90 -0.61 -16.16
C THR A 220 21.41 -0.88 -16.08
N ASN A 221 20.91 -1.28 -14.90
CA ASN A 221 19.55 -1.74 -14.69
C ASN A 221 18.66 -0.71 -13.98
N GLY A 222 19.18 0.48 -13.71
CA GLY A 222 18.46 1.61 -13.12
C GLY A 222 17.98 2.62 -14.15
N ALA A 223 17.61 3.80 -13.68
CA ALA A 223 17.23 4.91 -14.52
C ALA A 223 18.42 5.40 -15.37
N GLY A 224 18.19 5.47 -16.67
CA GLY A 224 19.21 5.99 -17.60
C GLY A 224 19.50 7.48 -17.36
N ILE A 225 20.71 7.93 -17.68
CA ILE A 225 21.07 9.34 -17.62
C ILE A 225 20.31 10.08 -18.73
N GLY A 226 19.49 11.06 -18.37
CA GLY A 226 18.80 11.95 -19.29
C GLY A 226 19.62 13.18 -19.61
N VAL A 227 20.27 13.74 -18.59
CA VAL A 227 21.10 14.96 -18.68
C VAL A 227 22.33 14.80 -17.80
N THR A 228 23.45 15.29 -18.30
CA THR A 228 24.67 15.47 -17.52
C THR A 228 24.97 16.96 -17.38
N THR A 229 25.21 17.44 -16.17
CA THR A 229 25.46 18.87 -15.95
C THR A 229 26.73 19.33 -16.69
N ALA A 230 26.73 20.58 -17.11
CA ALA A 230 27.90 21.20 -17.72
C ALA A 230 29.03 21.44 -16.71
N GLY A 231 28.67 21.70 -15.45
CA GLY A 231 29.57 21.97 -14.34
C GLY A 231 29.24 21.13 -13.09
N ASN A 232 29.78 21.53 -11.96
CA ASN A 232 29.59 20.84 -10.67
C ASN A 232 28.29 21.25 -9.93
N ALA A 233 27.48 22.11 -10.53
CA ALA A 233 26.21 22.58 -9.96
C ALA A 233 25.07 22.33 -10.95
N VAL A 234 23.87 22.17 -10.42
CA VAL A 234 22.65 22.01 -11.23
C VAL A 234 22.15 23.37 -11.65
N THR A 235 21.79 23.54 -12.93
CA THR A 235 21.20 24.75 -13.49
C THR A 235 19.71 24.56 -13.78
N ALA A 236 18.99 25.68 -13.99
CA ALA A 236 17.56 25.63 -14.31
C ALA A 236 17.30 24.97 -15.68
N ASP A 237 18.15 25.26 -16.66
CA ASP A 237 18.05 24.71 -18.01
C ASP A 237 18.21 23.19 -18.01
N GLU A 238 19.18 22.66 -17.24
CA GLU A 238 19.40 21.22 -17.11
C GLU A 238 18.20 20.49 -16.46
N VAL A 239 17.48 21.16 -15.54
CA VAL A 239 16.25 20.59 -14.97
C VAL A 239 15.13 20.56 -16.02
N ILE A 240 15.02 21.60 -16.86
CA ILE A 240 14.05 21.63 -17.97
C ILE A 240 14.39 20.53 -18.98
N ASP A 241 15.66 20.40 -19.34
CA ASP A 241 16.14 19.36 -20.27
C ASP A 241 15.84 17.95 -19.74
N LEU A 242 16.00 17.74 -18.43
CA LEU A 242 15.65 16.45 -17.79
C LEU A 242 14.17 16.13 -17.99
N VAL A 243 13.27 17.09 -17.78
CA VAL A 243 11.83 16.90 -18.01
C VAL A 243 11.55 16.52 -19.47
N HIS A 244 12.24 17.16 -20.41
CA HIS A 244 12.05 16.90 -21.84
C HIS A 244 12.78 15.64 -22.33
N SER A 245 13.70 15.08 -21.57
CA SER A 245 14.38 13.82 -21.90
C SER A 245 13.46 12.60 -21.82
N ILE A 246 12.28 12.71 -21.19
CA ILE A 246 11.28 11.66 -21.05
C ILE A 246 10.13 11.89 -22.04
N LYS A 247 9.64 10.81 -22.66
CA LYS A 247 8.49 10.84 -23.57
C LYS A 247 7.25 11.44 -22.87
N SER A 248 6.46 12.22 -23.59
CA SER A 248 5.28 12.94 -23.04
C SER A 248 4.26 12.05 -22.36
N VAL A 249 4.15 10.78 -22.79
CA VAL A 249 3.23 9.79 -22.21
C VAL A 249 3.56 9.52 -20.74
N TYR A 250 4.84 9.40 -20.39
CA TYR A 250 5.29 9.11 -19.01
C TYR A 250 5.33 10.36 -18.13
N ARG A 251 5.47 11.56 -18.73
CA ARG A 251 5.50 12.83 -17.98
C ARG A 251 4.22 13.13 -17.20
N LYS A 252 3.06 12.64 -17.65
CA LYS A 252 1.76 12.91 -16.99
C LYS A 252 1.70 12.47 -15.53
N LYS A 253 2.43 11.44 -15.16
CA LYS A 253 2.47 10.87 -13.80
C LYS A 253 3.86 10.98 -13.17
N ALA A 254 4.73 11.77 -13.78
CA ALA A 254 6.10 11.89 -13.33
C ALA A 254 6.21 12.67 -12.02
N VAL A 255 7.20 12.29 -11.23
CA VAL A 255 7.53 12.88 -9.93
C VAL A 255 9.03 13.12 -9.91
N PHE A 256 9.45 14.18 -9.26
CA PHE A 256 10.86 14.41 -8.94
C PHE A 256 11.21 13.74 -7.62
N LEU A 257 12.31 13.00 -7.58
CA LEU A 257 12.91 12.47 -6.35
C LEU A 257 14.35 13.00 -6.25
N MET A 258 14.67 13.63 -5.14
CA MET A 258 15.98 14.21 -4.90
C MET A 258 16.25 14.38 -3.40
N ASN A 259 17.50 14.70 -3.05
CA ASN A 259 17.87 15.05 -1.68
C ASN A 259 17.40 16.47 -1.33
N ASP A 260 17.11 16.73 -0.05
CA ASP A 260 16.75 18.06 0.42
C ASP A 260 17.84 19.11 0.16
N SER A 261 19.12 18.72 0.25
CA SER A 261 20.25 19.59 -0.12
C SER A 261 20.23 20.02 -1.59
N THR A 262 19.75 19.14 -2.49
CA THR A 262 19.56 19.43 -3.93
C THR A 262 18.42 20.40 -4.14
N ILE A 263 17.29 20.21 -3.45
CA ILE A 263 16.17 21.17 -3.48
C ILE A 263 16.61 22.56 -3.02
N LYS A 264 17.36 22.63 -1.91
CA LYS A 264 17.93 23.88 -1.42
C LYS A 264 18.81 24.55 -2.48
N ALA A 265 19.61 23.77 -3.21
CA ALA A 265 20.44 24.32 -4.29
C ALA A 265 19.60 24.89 -5.44
N ILE A 266 18.56 24.16 -5.87
CA ILE A 266 17.64 24.60 -6.94
C ILE A 266 16.84 25.84 -6.51
N ARG A 267 16.36 25.89 -5.27
CA ARG A 267 15.64 27.07 -4.72
C ARG A 267 16.51 28.33 -4.68
N LYS A 268 17.81 28.18 -4.60
CA LYS A 268 18.76 29.31 -4.60
C LYS A 268 19.13 29.80 -5.99
N LEU A 269 18.65 29.15 -7.06
CA LEU A 269 18.87 29.62 -8.42
C LEU A 269 18.23 31.00 -8.62
N LYS A 270 18.99 31.92 -9.18
CA LYS A 270 18.59 33.31 -9.41
C LYS A 270 18.67 33.61 -10.90
N SER A 271 17.78 34.50 -11.34
CA SER A 271 17.88 35.14 -12.65
C SER A 271 19.10 36.08 -12.72
N ILE A 272 19.43 36.57 -13.92
CA ILE A 272 20.48 37.59 -14.15
C ILE A 272 20.22 38.85 -13.31
N GLU A 273 18.94 39.14 -13.03
CA GLU A 273 18.50 40.29 -12.21
C GLU A 273 18.54 40.02 -10.71
N GLY A 274 18.99 38.83 -10.27
CA GLY A 274 19.12 38.43 -8.84
C GLY A 274 17.83 37.94 -8.19
N GLN A 275 16.73 37.78 -8.94
CA GLN A 275 15.47 37.24 -8.43
C GLN A 275 15.53 35.72 -8.40
N TYR A 276 14.93 35.11 -7.36
CA TYR A 276 14.81 33.65 -7.28
C TYR A 276 13.90 33.10 -8.38
N LEU A 277 14.37 32.14 -9.13
CA LEU A 277 13.63 31.51 -10.23
C LEU A 277 12.47 30.65 -9.72
N TRP A 278 12.62 30.04 -8.57
CA TRP A 278 11.57 29.26 -7.94
C TRP A 278 10.80 30.09 -6.93
N GLN A 279 9.50 30.20 -7.16
CA GLN A 279 8.57 30.75 -6.18
C GLN A 279 7.85 29.57 -5.50
N PRO A 280 7.95 29.41 -4.17
CA PRO A 280 7.18 28.42 -3.44
C PRO A 280 5.69 28.72 -3.58
N GLY A 281 4.87 27.68 -3.67
CA GLY A 281 3.41 27.83 -3.71
C GLY A 281 2.92 28.58 -2.47
N LEU A 282 2.30 29.73 -2.64
CA LEU A 282 1.78 30.60 -1.56
C LEU A 282 0.50 30.03 -0.91
N LYS A 283 -0.02 28.89 -1.35
CA LYS A 283 -1.22 28.25 -0.77
C LYS A 283 -0.78 27.20 0.24
N GLU A 284 -1.20 27.36 1.49
CA GLU A 284 -1.09 26.35 2.53
C GLU A 284 -1.73 25.03 2.06
N GLY A 285 -1.00 23.92 2.24
CA GLY A 285 -1.48 22.56 1.94
C GLY A 285 -1.22 22.05 0.53
N GLN A 286 -0.61 22.83 -0.38
CA GLN A 286 -0.16 22.27 -1.67
C GLN A 286 1.28 21.74 -1.55
N PRO A 287 1.55 20.49 -2.03
CA PRO A 287 2.91 19.98 -2.08
C PRO A 287 3.78 20.86 -2.98
N ASP A 288 5.05 20.98 -2.59
CA ASP A 288 6.03 21.70 -3.41
C ASP A 288 6.08 21.12 -4.83
N THR A 289 6.00 21.98 -5.82
CA THR A 289 6.08 21.60 -7.23
C THR A 289 7.23 22.30 -7.94
N LEU A 290 7.92 21.58 -8.81
CA LEU A 290 8.93 22.09 -9.72
C LEU A 290 8.44 21.85 -11.14
N LEU A 291 8.31 22.90 -11.96
CA LEU A 291 7.75 22.82 -13.32
C LEU A 291 6.38 22.11 -13.37
N ASN A 292 5.53 22.32 -12.37
CA ASN A 292 4.21 21.69 -12.16
C ASN A 292 4.25 20.18 -11.83
N TYR A 293 5.40 19.61 -11.55
CA TYR A 293 5.53 18.22 -11.09
C TYR A 293 5.78 18.17 -9.59
N ARG A 294 5.19 17.17 -8.94
CA ARG A 294 5.39 16.93 -7.50
C ARG A 294 6.85 16.62 -7.21
N ILE A 295 7.36 17.18 -6.11
CA ILE A 295 8.68 16.86 -5.58
C ILE A 295 8.50 15.95 -4.39
N VAL A 296 9.39 14.98 -4.29
CA VAL A 296 9.52 14.08 -3.16
C VAL A 296 10.97 14.07 -2.73
N THR A 297 11.20 14.11 -1.44
CA THR A 297 12.53 14.11 -0.84
C THR A 297 12.86 12.73 -0.29
N SER A 298 14.09 12.30 -0.46
CA SER A 298 14.66 11.16 0.24
C SER A 298 16.06 11.47 0.71
N PRO A 299 16.40 11.15 1.98
CA PRO A 299 17.74 11.36 2.51
C PRO A 299 18.78 10.44 1.87
N TYR A 300 18.34 9.34 1.24
CA TYR A 300 19.23 8.36 0.58
C TYR A 300 19.59 8.72 -0.86
N MET A 301 18.97 9.77 -1.43
CA MET A 301 19.41 10.32 -2.69
C MET A 301 20.77 11.01 -2.51
N PRO A 302 21.72 10.78 -3.45
CA PRO A 302 23.04 11.42 -3.38
C PRO A 302 22.94 12.94 -3.42
N GLU A 303 23.81 13.59 -2.66
CA GLU A 303 23.99 15.04 -2.72
C GLU A 303 24.71 15.48 -3.99
N VAL A 304 24.64 16.78 -4.31
CA VAL A 304 25.28 17.36 -5.48
C VAL A 304 26.81 17.27 -5.33
N ALA A 305 27.39 16.28 -5.99
CA ALA A 305 28.84 16.07 -6.08
C ALA A 305 29.21 15.50 -7.45
N ALA A 306 30.44 15.70 -7.88
CA ALA A 306 30.92 15.24 -9.18
C ALA A 306 30.69 13.72 -9.37
N GLY A 307 30.12 13.32 -10.48
CA GLY A 307 29.80 11.94 -10.84
C GLY A 307 28.52 11.38 -10.23
N ASN A 308 27.88 12.08 -9.31
CA ASN A 308 26.63 11.62 -8.67
C ASN A 308 25.40 11.83 -9.56
N LYS A 309 24.47 10.90 -9.47
CA LYS A 309 23.11 11.03 -10.00
C LYS A 309 22.23 11.66 -8.91
N VAL A 310 21.89 12.94 -9.05
CA VAL A 310 21.34 13.75 -7.95
C VAL A 310 19.84 13.98 -8.03
N ILE A 311 19.25 13.84 -9.22
CA ILE A 311 17.81 14.00 -9.45
C ILE A 311 17.32 12.80 -10.24
N LEU A 312 16.23 12.20 -9.78
CA LEU A 312 15.43 11.24 -10.54
C LEU A 312 14.13 11.92 -10.96
N PHE A 313 13.72 11.72 -12.20
CA PHE A 313 12.46 12.20 -12.72
C PHE A 313 11.79 11.11 -13.55
N GLY A 314 10.50 10.89 -13.37
CA GLY A 314 9.72 9.93 -14.13
C GLY A 314 8.56 9.31 -13.39
N ASP A 315 7.96 8.27 -14.00
CA ASP A 315 6.85 7.51 -13.42
C ASP A 315 7.39 6.35 -12.56
N PHE A 316 7.35 6.54 -11.24
CA PHE A 316 7.83 5.56 -10.27
C PHE A 316 7.00 4.27 -10.24
N LYS A 317 5.78 4.26 -10.81
CA LYS A 317 5.00 3.02 -10.97
C LYS A 317 5.71 1.98 -11.85
N SER A 318 6.69 2.40 -12.63
CA SER A 318 7.55 1.53 -13.43
C SER A 318 8.60 0.76 -12.62
N TYR A 319 8.86 1.14 -11.38
CA TYR A 319 9.68 0.38 -10.45
C TYR A 319 8.80 -0.53 -9.61
N TRP A 320 9.08 -1.83 -9.63
CA TRP A 320 8.29 -2.83 -8.94
C TRP A 320 9.03 -3.35 -7.73
N ILE A 321 8.35 -3.32 -6.59
CA ILE A 321 8.83 -3.87 -5.32
C ILE A 321 8.09 -5.18 -5.09
N ALA A 322 8.81 -6.28 -4.95
CA ALA A 322 8.26 -7.60 -4.70
C ALA A 322 8.43 -7.97 -3.23
N ASP A 323 7.36 -7.95 -2.47
CA ASP A 323 7.32 -8.46 -1.11
C ASP A 323 7.07 -9.97 -1.14
N ARG A 324 7.97 -10.76 -0.58
CA ARG A 324 7.72 -12.19 -0.40
C ARG A 324 6.96 -12.41 0.89
N GLN A 325 5.86 -13.17 0.80
CA GLN A 325 5.08 -13.57 1.98
C GLN A 325 5.98 -14.28 3.00
N GLY A 326 5.68 -14.10 4.29
CA GLY A 326 6.41 -14.75 5.37
C GLY A 326 7.43 -13.84 6.06
N ARG A 327 6.97 -12.67 6.52
CA ARG A 327 7.72 -11.91 7.53
C ARG A 327 7.80 -12.75 8.80
N SER A 328 8.99 -13.01 9.29
CA SER A 328 9.18 -13.80 10.50
C SER A 328 9.76 -12.95 11.62
N PHE A 329 9.28 -13.27 12.81
CA PHE A 329 9.71 -12.65 14.05
C PHE A 329 10.15 -13.73 15.02
N GLN A 330 11.33 -13.56 15.63
CA GLN A 330 11.89 -14.52 16.55
C GLN A 330 12.40 -13.83 17.82
N ARG A 331 11.99 -14.34 18.96
CA ARG A 331 12.56 -13.97 20.25
C ARG A 331 13.79 -14.83 20.54
N LEU A 332 14.89 -14.21 20.92
CA LEU A 332 16.16 -14.83 21.26
C LEU A 332 16.42 -14.67 22.76
N ASN A 333 16.09 -15.68 23.54
CA ASN A 333 16.18 -15.65 24.99
C ASN A 333 17.62 -15.94 25.50
N GLU A 334 18.33 -16.82 24.79
CA GLU A 334 19.60 -17.34 25.28
C GLU A 334 20.79 -16.47 24.91
N LEU A 335 20.74 -15.82 23.74
CA LEU A 335 21.85 -15.10 23.18
C LEU A 335 22.35 -13.94 24.06
N PHE A 336 21.44 -13.30 24.80
CA PHE A 336 21.73 -12.14 25.65
C PHE A 336 21.39 -12.38 27.12
N ALA A 337 21.18 -13.63 27.54
CA ALA A 337 20.78 -13.98 28.90
C ALA A 337 21.80 -13.51 29.96
N VAL A 338 23.11 -13.55 29.63
CA VAL A 338 24.19 -13.10 30.51
C VAL A 338 24.11 -11.59 30.81
N THR A 339 23.53 -10.80 29.90
CA THR A 339 23.40 -9.34 30.06
C THR A 339 22.01 -8.91 30.54
N GLY A 340 21.12 -9.86 30.90
CA GLY A 340 19.76 -9.57 31.33
C GLY A 340 18.91 -8.92 30.22
N GLN A 341 19.17 -9.27 28.97
CA GLN A 341 18.50 -8.73 27.81
C GLN A 341 17.85 -9.83 26.97
N VAL A 342 16.78 -9.50 26.28
CA VAL A 342 16.14 -10.35 25.27
C VAL A 342 16.31 -9.72 23.89
N GLY A 343 16.73 -10.53 22.92
CA GLY A 343 16.81 -10.10 21.53
C GLY A 343 15.52 -10.40 20.77
N PHE A 344 15.10 -9.49 19.91
CA PHE A 344 14.02 -9.68 18.95
C PHE A 344 14.58 -9.54 17.55
N ARG A 345 14.47 -10.59 16.75
CA ARG A 345 14.91 -10.64 15.36
C ARG A 345 13.71 -10.57 14.45
N ALA A 346 13.67 -9.58 13.56
CA ALA A 346 12.73 -9.54 12.46
C ALA A 346 13.45 -9.83 11.13
N THR A 347 12.80 -10.60 10.26
CA THR A 347 13.29 -10.87 8.92
C THR A 347 12.18 -10.70 7.90
N GLN A 348 12.55 -10.10 6.77
CA GLN A 348 11.67 -9.90 5.62
C GLN A 348 12.46 -10.22 4.36
N ARG A 349 11.74 -10.62 3.30
CA ARG A 349 12.34 -10.85 1.98
C ARG A 349 11.71 -9.92 0.98
N VAL A 350 12.52 -9.12 0.33
CA VAL A 350 12.08 -8.10 -0.63
C VAL A 350 13.06 -8.04 -1.79
N ASP A 351 12.55 -7.70 -2.97
CA ASP A 351 13.36 -7.33 -4.12
C ASP A 351 12.73 -6.14 -4.83
N GLY A 352 13.53 -5.42 -5.61
CA GLY A 352 13.08 -4.25 -6.36
C GLY A 352 13.78 -4.17 -7.70
N ARG A 353 13.00 -3.89 -8.76
CA ARG A 353 13.52 -3.72 -10.12
C ARG A 353 12.78 -2.70 -10.93
N LEU A 354 13.53 -1.97 -11.74
CA LEU A 354 12.96 -1.09 -12.76
C LEU A 354 12.52 -1.94 -13.96
N VAL A 355 11.20 -1.98 -14.19
CA VAL A 355 10.59 -2.78 -15.26
C VAL A 355 10.61 -2.02 -16.59
N LEU A 356 10.43 -0.70 -16.55
CA LEU A 356 10.39 0.14 -17.75
C LEU A 356 11.41 1.29 -17.66
N PRO A 357 12.65 1.07 -18.14
CA PRO A 357 13.72 2.07 -18.02
C PRO A 357 13.47 3.39 -18.75
N GLU A 358 12.63 3.39 -19.81
CA GLU A 358 12.31 4.62 -20.55
C GLU A 358 11.37 5.57 -19.80
N ALA A 359 10.64 5.06 -18.80
CA ALA A 359 9.70 5.87 -18.03
C ALA A 359 10.39 6.76 -16.98
N MET A 360 11.69 6.57 -16.77
CA MET A 360 12.45 7.25 -15.73
C MET A 360 13.85 7.62 -16.21
N LYS A 361 14.28 8.83 -15.89
CA LYS A 361 15.62 9.35 -16.21
C LYS A 361 16.23 10.04 -15.00
N CYS A 362 17.54 10.11 -14.97
CA CYS A 362 18.27 10.84 -13.95
C CYS A 362 19.12 11.96 -14.52
N LEU A 363 19.37 12.97 -13.68
CA LEU A 363 20.36 14.00 -13.91
C LEU A 363 21.62 13.62 -13.15
N ALA A 364 22.73 13.52 -13.88
CA ALA A 364 24.04 13.25 -13.33
C ALA A 364 24.90 14.50 -13.32
N VAL A 365 25.64 14.74 -12.24
CA VAL A 365 26.63 15.80 -12.18
C VAL A 365 27.86 15.35 -12.95
N LYS A 366 28.44 16.26 -13.72
CA LYS A 366 29.64 15.99 -14.49
C LYS A 366 30.73 15.40 -13.58
N GLY A 367 31.31 14.28 -14.00
CA GLY A 367 32.48 13.71 -13.33
C GLY A 367 33.71 14.65 -13.45
N ALA A 368 34.61 14.52 -12.50
CA ALA A 368 35.86 15.28 -12.49
C ALA A 368 36.78 14.90 -13.66
#